data_e1c3ae71c26a68187d35d61f8bcd93dc
#
_entry.id   e1c3ae71c26a68187d35d61f8bcd93dc
#
_cell.length_a   1.000
_cell.length_b   1.000
_cell.length_c   1.000
_cell.angle_alpha   90.00
_cell.angle_beta   90.00
_cell.angle_gamma   90.00
#
_symmetry.space_group_name_H-M   'P 1'
#
loop_
_entity.id
_entity.type
_entity.pdbx_description
1 polymer ?
#
loop_
_entity_poly.entity_id
_entity_poly.type
_entity_poly.pdbx_seq_one_letter_code
_entity_poly.pdbx_strand_id
1 'polypeptide(L)'
;MLAFVLAVSGNNDRSPLVATFSIVAIDTVNGDVGVAVQSKFPNVRPVVPWAEAGVGAVATQSFANTSFGPRGLTLMRNGATAEEALRILVATDSARQSRQAGIIDMRGNAASWTGTECFDWAGGNTGTAWGGKGEIVVGRGFAAQGNILVGKPTVEAMAGTFQSTKGSLADRLVAAIVAGGKAGGDRRGEQSAALVVKRKGGSYDGTTDDYIDISVYDHATPLKELDRLYQLHKLFFFRSEEKNLLVIDKAICTELQSIMSDKAYKGNVFYSGPVNGRFNAATLKSLNDFMGWENYDVRIRNDDKIDKEVLEDIRANYRAWKGGKK
;
A
#
# COMPACT_ATOMS: atom_id res chain seq x y z
N MET A 1 26.12 61.77 -5.02
CA MET A 1 26.62 60.39 -4.98
C MET A 1 25.77 59.65 -3.98
N LEU A 2 24.70 58.99 -4.40
CA LEU A 2 23.80 58.24 -3.53
C LEU A 2 24.26 56.76 -3.57
N ALA A 3 24.68 56.22 -2.44
CA ALA A 3 25.02 54.83 -2.27
C ALA A 3 23.75 54.02 -2.04
N PHE A 4 23.39 53.14 -3.01
CA PHE A 4 22.33 52.11 -2.83
C PHE A 4 22.92 50.95 -2.03
N VAL A 5 22.49 50.79 -0.82
CA VAL A 5 22.75 49.60 -0.01
C VAL A 5 21.70 48.54 -0.46
N LEU A 6 22.15 47.54 -1.23
CA LEU A 6 21.37 46.35 -1.52
C LEU A 6 21.32 45.50 -0.21
N ALA A 7 20.19 45.53 0.45
CA ALA A 7 19.87 44.54 1.47
C ALA A 7 19.63 43.19 0.80
N VAL A 8 20.60 42.27 0.93
CA VAL A 8 20.39 40.85 0.60
C VAL A 8 19.48 40.30 1.67
N SER A 9 18.18 40.18 1.37
CA SER A 9 17.25 39.41 2.16
C SER A 9 17.62 37.93 2.00
N GLY A 10 18.26 37.38 3.03
CA GLY A 10 18.46 35.93 3.12
C GLY A 10 17.12 35.24 3.08
N ASN A 11 16.83 34.55 1.98
CA ASN A 11 15.73 33.59 1.90
C ASN A 11 16.01 32.50 2.93
N ASN A 12 15.35 32.60 4.08
CA ASN A 12 15.17 31.45 4.97
C ASN A 12 14.25 30.44 4.24
N ASP A 13 14.82 29.70 3.33
CA ASP A 13 14.17 28.57 2.68
C ASP A 13 14.02 27.45 3.72
N ARG A 14 13.08 27.64 4.64
CA ARG A 14 12.61 26.58 5.53
C ARG A 14 11.71 25.69 4.69
N SER A 15 12.32 24.75 3.95
CA SER A 15 11.59 23.62 3.38
C SER A 15 10.69 23.03 4.47
N PRO A 16 9.41 22.77 4.19
CA PRO A 16 8.50 22.28 5.20
C PRO A 16 9.04 21.00 5.83
N LEU A 17 9.09 20.96 7.16
CA LEU A 17 9.50 19.79 7.94
C LEU A 17 8.61 18.62 7.58
N VAL A 18 9.17 17.59 6.94
CA VAL A 18 8.44 16.38 6.51
C VAL A 18 8.73 15.27 7.52
N ALA A 19 7.77 14.98 8.39
CA ALA A 19 7.79 13.75 9.17
C ALA A 19 7.18 12.62 8.36
N THR A 20 7.69 11.45 8.55
CA THR A 20 7.29 10.29 7.75
C THR A 20 7.70 9.01 8.48
N PHE A 21 6.87 8.00 8.42
CA PHE A 21 7.29 6.63 8.77
C PHE A 21 6.91 5.67 7.63
N SER A 22 7.77 4.72 7.41
CA SER A 22 7.64 3.77 6.30
C SER A 22 8.24 2.41 6.64
N ILE A 23 7.85 1.41 5.88
CA ILE A 23 8.41 0.06 5.91
C ILE A 23 8.62 -0.44 4.49
N VAL A 24 9.81 -0.96 4.20
CA VAL A 24 10.12 -1.71 2.98
C VAL A 24 10.26 -3.19 3.35
N ALA A 25 9.69 -4.07 2.54
CA ALA A 25 9.73 -5.50 2.84
C ALA A 25 9.61 -6.36 1.58
N ILE A 26 9.93 -7.64 1.73
CA ILE A 26 9.85 -8.66 0.69
C ILE A 26 9.11 -9.90 1.21
N ASP A 27 8.41 -10.58 0.31
CA ASP A 27 7.99 -11.97 0.45
C ASP A 27 8.85 -12.84 -0.46
N THR A 28 9.81 -13.55 0.13
CA THR A 28 10.74 -14.41 -0.63
C THR A 28 10.07 -15.65 -1.23
N VAL A 29 8.86 -15.99 -0.81
CA VAL A 29 8.11 -17.15 -1.32
C VAL A 29 7.40 -16.80 -2.63
N ASN A 30 6.69 -15.64 -2.64
CA ASN A 30 5.93 -15.21 -3.80
C ASN A 30 6.71 -14.24 -4.71
N GLY A 31 7.86 -13.74 -4.27
CA GLY A 31 8.66 -12.77 -5.00
C GLY A 31 8.08 -11.35 -4.96
N ASP A 32 7.14 -11.07 -4.06
CA ASP A 32 6.59 -9.75 -3.86
C ASP A 32 7.57 -8.84 -3.15
N VAL A 33 7.67 -7.60 -3.58
CA VAL A 33 8.46 -6.56 -2.90
C VAL A 33 7.64 -5.28 -2.80
N GLY A 34 7.69 -4.60 -1.66
CA GLY A 34 6.84 -3.44 -1.48
C GLY A 34 7.23 -2.47 -0.39
N VAL A 35 6.50 -1.37 -0.36
CA VAL A 35 6.65 -0.25 0.57
C VAL A 35 5.29 0.23 1.03
N ALA A 36 5.13 0.42 2.34
CA ALA A 36 4.04 1.20 2.89
C ALA A 36 4.58 2.44 3.61
N VAL A 37 3.88 3.57 3.50
CA VAL A 37 4.32 4.86 4.05
C VAL A 37 3.13 5.72 4.47
N GLN A 38 3.32 6.50 5.55
CA GLN A 38 2.44 7.60 5.97
C GLN A 38 3.27 8.85 6.25
N SER A 39 2.70 10.02 5.96
CA SER A 39 3.36 11.30 6.18
C SER A 39 2.37 12.43 6.45
N LYS A 40 2.78 13.43 7.23
CA LYS A 40 2.15 14.75 7.26
C LYS A 40 2.73 15.63 6.13
N PHE A 41 2.53 15.15 4.93
CA PHE A 41 2.94 15.76 3.67
C PHE A 41 1.96 15.32 2.58
N PRO A 42 1.50 16.20 1.68
CA PRO A 42 0.57 15.79 0.62
C PRO A 42 1.25 14.87 -0.38
N ASN A 43 0.50 13.89 -0.89
CA ASN A 43 0.94 12.99 -1.96
C ASN A 43 2.33 12.38 -1.77
N VAL A 44 2.51 11.65 -0.68
CA VAL A 44 3.80 11.00 -0.35
C VAL A 44 4.24 9.94 -1.38
N ARG A 45 3.30 9.45 -2.21
CA ARG A 45 3.52 8.36 -3.18
C ARG A 45 4.68 8.60 -4.16
N PRO A 46 4.81 9.74 -4.86
CA PRO A 46 5.91 9.95 -5.82
C PRO A 46 7.25 10.26 -5.15
N VAL A 47 7.28 10.47 -3.83
CA VAL A 47 8.46 10.92 -3.10
C VAL A 47 9.16 9.76 -2.40
N VAL A 48 8.44 8.98 -1.59
CA VAL A 48 9.03 8.02 -0.65
C VAL A 48 9.16 6.62 -1.22
N PRO A 49 8.10 5.94 -1.73
CA PRO A 49 8.15 4.53 -2.07
C PRO A 49 8.63 4.28 -3.50
N TRP A 50 9.62 3.39 -3.62
CA TRP A 50 10.19 2.90 -4.86
C TRP A 50 10.35 1.39 -4.78
N ALA A 51 9.87 0.65 -5.76
CA ALA A 51 9.99 -0.81 -5.80
C ALA A 51 10.09 -1.31 -7.23
N GLU A 52 10.80 -2.43 -7.42
CA GLU A 52 10.95 -3.11 -8.70
C GLU A 52 10.95 -4.62 -8.46
N ALA A 53 10.06 -5.34 -9.15
CA ALA A 53 9.96 -6.79 -9.04
C ALA A 53 11.26 -7.48 -9.48
N GLY A 54 11.71 -8.45 -8.69
CA GLY A 54 12.97 -9.14 -8.95
C GLY A 54 14.23 -8.38 -8.55
N VAL A 55 14.11 -7.15 -8.01
CA VAL A 55 15.24 -6.28 -7.63
C VAL A 55 15.22 -5.90 -6.15
N GLY A 56 14.16 -5.22 -5.69
CA GLY A 56 14.08 -4.75 -4.31
C GLY A 56 13.19 -3.52 -4.15
N ALA A 57 13.29 -2.88 -2.97
CA ALA A 57 12.55 -1.65 -2.66
C ALA A 57 13.40 -0.64 -1.89
N VAL A 58 13.05 0.63 -2.06
CA VAL A 58 13.66 1.78 -1.38
C VAL A 58 12.56 2.70 -0.86
N ALA A 59 12.66 3.12 0.40
CA ALA A 59 11.93 4.25 0.96
C ALA A 59 12.92 5.37 1.28
N THR A 60 12.75 6.54 0.69
CA THR A 60 13.58 7.73 0.96
C THR A 60 12.73 8.84 1.53
N GLN A 61 13.12 9.40 2.68
CA GLN A 61 12.28 10.31 3.47
C GLN A 61 13.10 11.28 4.31
N SER A 62 12.47 12.03 5.23
CA SER A 62 12.98 13.22 5.90
C SER A 62 13.10 14.36 4.88
N PHE A 63 14.25 14.99 4.70
CA PHE A 63 14.51 15.78 3.50
C PHE A 63 14.82 14.81 2.37
N ALA A 64 13.78 14.25 1.74
CA ALA A 64 13.92 13.13 0.82
C ALA A 64 14.82 13.48 -0.39
N ASN A 65 15.74 12.58 -0.70
CA ASN A 65 16.42 12.58 -1.99
C ASN A 65 15.77 11.53 -2.89
N THR A 66 14.88 11.96 -3.76
CA THR A 66 14.10 11.06 -4.64
C THR A 66 14.98 10.26 -5.59
N SER A 67 16.23 10.71 -5.87
CA SER A 67 17.17 9.93 -6.68
C SER A 67 17.64 8.64 -5.99
N PHE A 68 17.47 8.52 -4.66
CA PHE A 68 17.81 7.30 -3.94
C PHE A 68 16.99 6.09 -4.42
N GLY A 69 15.71 6.31 -4.79
CA GLY A 69 14.86 5.28 -5.35
C GLY A 69 15.46 4.62 -6.60
N PRO A 70 15.48 5.31 -7.75
CA PRO A 70 15.98 4.73 -9.00
C PRO A 70 17.46 4.34 -8.94
N ARG A 71 18.33 5.11 -8.24
CA ARG A 71 19.74 4.75 -8.09
C ARG A 71 19.92 3.49 -7.23
N GLY A 72 19.21 3.38 -6.11
CA GLY A 72 19.28 2.20 -5.24
C GLY A 72 18.82 0.94 -5.97
N LEU A 73 17.70 1.02 -6.70
CA LEU A 73 17.21 -0.08 -7.54
C LEU A 73 18.24 -0.45 -8.62
N THR A 74 18.87 0.54 -9.28
CA THR A 74 19.90 0.26 -10.27
C THR A 74 21.12 -0.45 -9.66
N LEU A 75 21.60 -0.02 -8.50
CA LEU A 75 22.71 -0.68 -7.80
C LEU A 75 22.36 -2.14 -7.46
N MET A 76 21.17 -2.38 -6.90
CA MET A 76 20.72 -3.75 -6.56
C MET A 76 20.49 -4.62 -7.79
N ARG A 77 19.98 -4.07 -8.89
CA ARG A 77 19.83 -4.77 -10.18
C ARG A 77 21.18 -5.22 -10.73
N ASN A 78 22.22 -4.43 -10.48
CA ASN A 78 23.62 -4.73 -10.87
C ASN A 78 24.37 -5.60 -9.82
N GLY A 79 23.66 -6.17 -8.85
CA GLY A 79 24.19 -7.18 -7.93
C GLY A 79 24.59 -6.68 -6.54
N ALA A 80 24.54 -5.36 -6.27
CA ALA A 80 24.78 -4.85 -4.92
C ALA A 80 23.75 -5.40 -3.93
N THR A 81 24.18 -5.65 -2.70
CA THR A 81 23.28 -5.89 -1.58
C THR A 81 22.57 -4.60 -1.17
N ALA A 82 21.50 -4.73 -0.41
CA ALA A 82 20.81 -3.55 0.17
C ALA A 82 21.77 -2.66 0.97
N GLU A 83 22.68 -3.26 1.75
CA GLU A 83 23.69 -2.52 2.51
C GLU A 83 24.66 -1.76 1.61
N GLU A 84 25.26 -2.43 0.63
CA GLU A 84 26.20 -1.81 -0.32
C GLU A 84 25.56 -0.67 -1.10
N ALA A 85 24.33 -0.89 -1.60
CA ALA A 85 23.58 0.16 -2.29
C ALA A 85 23.35 1.37 -1.38
N LEU A 86 22.89 1.16 -0.13
CA LEU A 86 22.65 2.24 0.82
C LEU A 86 23.95 3.00 1.18
N ARG A 87 25.06 2.29 1.40
CA ARG A 87 26.37 2.90 1.67
C ARG A 87 26.80 3.83 0.52
N ILE A 88 26.64 3.40 -0.73
CA ILE A 88 26.97 4.22 -1.92
C ILE A 88 26.08 5.45 -1.99
N LEU A 89 24.75 5.29 -1.78
CA LEU A 89 23.79 6.39 -1.82
C LEU A 89 24.13 7.46 -0.77
N VAL A 90 24.38 7.04 0.46
CA VAL A 90 24.72 7.92 1.59
C VAL A 90 26.09 8.58 1.36
N ALA A 91 27.11 7.85 0.93
CA ALA A 91 28.46 8.38 0.71
C ALA A 91 28.50 9.45 -0.38
N THR A 92 27.61 9.36 -1.37
CA THR A 92 27.57 10.28 -2.53
C THR A 92 26.57 11.44 -2.37
N ASP A 93 25.89 11.57 -1.23
CA ASP A 93 24.96 12.69 -0.92
C ASP A 93 25.61 13.63 0.12
N SER A 94 25.93 14.85 -0.27
CA SER A 94 26.50 15.86 0.64
C SER A 94 25.55 16.24 1.78
N ALA A 95 24.22 16.10 1.58
CA ALA A 95 23.20 16.39 2.58
C ALA A 95 22.70 15.10 3.30
N ARG A 96 23.50 14.02 3.28
CA ARG A 96 23.14 12.72 3.89
C ARG A 96 22.65 12.79 5.33
N GLN A 97 23.13 13.75 6.11
CA GLN A 97 22.75 13.89 7.51
C GLN A 97 21.27 14.30 7.71
N SER A 98 20.67 14.91 6.68
CA SER A 98 19.25 15.28 6.70
C SER A 98 18.36 14.20 6.03
N ARG A 99 18.92 13.06 5.57
CA ARG A 99 18.19 11.99 4.89
C ARG A 99 17.87 10.85 5.85
N GLN A 100 16.73 10.20 5.57
CA GLN A 100 16.42 8.89 6.14
C GLN A 100 16.01 7.96 5.01
N ALA A 101 16.52 6.73 4.99
CA ALA A 101 16.21 5.74 3.97
C ALA A 101 16.18 4.33 4.55
N GLY A 102 15.25 3.51 4.01
CA GLY A 102 15.21 2.07 4.21
C GLY A 102 15.28 1.37 2.85
N ILE A 103 15.99 0.28 2.76
CA ILE A 103 16.21 -0.46 1.51
C ILE A 103 16.19 -1.96 1.77
N ILE A 104 15.68 -2.74 0.80
CA ILE A 104 15.65 -4.19 0.85
C ILE A 104 15.94 -4.77 -0.53
N ASP A 105 16.77 -5.82 -0.61
CA ASP A 105 17.01 -6.58 -1.83
C ASP A 105 16.17 -7.87 -1.88
N MET A 106 16.13 -8.52 -3.05
CA MET A 106 15.35 -9.76 -3.26
C MET A 106 15.89 -10.98 -2.49
N ARG A 107 17.08 -10.91 -1.89
CA ARG A 107 17.63 -11.93 -0.99
C ARG A 107 17.16 -11.74 0.46
N GLY A 108 16.38 -10.67 0.71
CA GLY A 108 15.88 -10.31 2.01
C GLY A 108 16.88 -9.58 2.90
N ASN A 109 18.03 -9.13 2.36
CA ASN A 109 18.91 -8.26 3.11
C ASN A 109 18.28 -6.87 3.19
N ALA A 110 18.23 -6.31 4.39
CA ALA A 110 17.64 -5.00 4.65
C ALA A 110 18.66 -4.06 5.28
N ALA A 111 18.60 -2.79 4.95
CA ALA A 111 19.43 -1.77 5.57
C ALA A 111 18.63 -0.48 5.79
N SER A 112 18.96 0.27 6.86
CA SER A 112 18.34 1.55 7.18
C SER A 112 19.41 2.57 7.55
N TRP A 113 19.23 3.80 7.09
CA TRP A 113 20.01 4.99 7.45
C TRP A 113 19.12 6.05 8.08
N THR A 114 19.54 6.61 9.19
CA THR A 114 18.93 7.81 9.79
C THR A 114 20.04 8.82 10.03
N GLY A 115 20.04 9.91 9.25
CA GLY A 115 21.05 10.96 9.39
C GLY A 115 20.95 11.72 10.71
N THR A 116 22.05 12.30 11.17
CA THR A 116 22.15 12.97 12.48
C THR A 116 21.28 14.22 12.59
N GLU A 117 20.94 14.85 11.46
CA GLU A 117 20.08 16.05 11.38
C GLU A 117 18.58 15.71 11.22
N CYS A 118 18.21 14.42 11.12
CA CYS A 118 16.80 14.04 11.16
C CYS A 118 16.17 14.47 12.50
N PHE A 119 15.01 15.11 12.42
CA PHE A 119 14.32 15.60 13.63
C PHE A 119 13.79 14.46 14.50
N ASP A 120 13.89 14.64 15.79
CA ASP A 120 13.50 13.66 16.80
C ASP A 120 11.97 13.51 16.96
N TRP A 121 11.45 12.35 17.33
CA TRP A 121 12.20 11.08 17.42
C TRP A 121 12.49 10.54 16.01
N ALA A 122 13.71 10.05 15.76
CA ALA A 122 14.09 9.43 14.49
C ALA A 122 14.94 8.18 14.71
N GLY A 123 14.68 7.13 13.94
CA GLY A 123 15.39 5.85 13.97
C GLY A 123 14.74 4.78 13.11
N GLY A 124 15.30 3.56 13.12
CA GLY A 124 14.85 2.45 12.33
C GLY A 124 15.07 1.07 12.94
N ASN A 125 14.38 0.07 12.41
CA ASN A 125 14.52 -1.35 12.71
C ASN A 125 14.60 -2.15 11.41
N THR A 126 15.56 -3.07 11.30
CA THR A 126 15.78 -3.90 10.11
C THR A 126 15.40 -5.37 10.34
N GLY A 127 14.47 -5.62 11.25
CA GLY A 127 14.03 -6.97 11.61
C GLY A 127 14.91 -7.63 12.65
N THR A 128 16.23 -7.53 12.53
CA THR A 128 17.20 -8.13 13.44
C THR A 128 17.99 -7.12 14.28
N ALA A 129 18.00 -5.85 13.89
CA ALA A 129 18.75 -4.79 14.57
C ALA A 129 17.99 -3.47 14.63
N TRP A 130 18.27 -2.70 15.67
CA TRP A 130 17.84 -1.32 15.85
C TRP A 130 18.95 -0.36 15.46
N GLY A 131 18.58 0.77 14.83
CA GLY A 131 19.49 1.83 14.50
C GLY A 131 19.04 3.18 14.99
N GLY A 132 20.01 3.92 15.57
CA GLY A 132 19.91 5.34 15.85
C GLY A 132 20.36 6.20 14.67
N LYS A 133 20.66 7.46 14.99
CA LYS A 133 21.17 8.43 14.02
C LYS A 133 22.65 8.23 13.73
N GLY A 134 23.05 8.40 12.48
CA GLY A 134 24.46 8.45 12.05
C GLY A 134 25.06 7.10 11.66
N GLU A 135 24.30 6.00 11.77
CA GLU A 135 24.77 4.65 11.45
C GLU A 135 23.87 3.93 10.45
N ILE A 136 24.46 3.16 9.55
CA ILE A 136 23.72 2.21 8.71
C ILE A 136 23.50 0.94 9.53
N VAL A 137 22.24 0.59 9.69
CA VAL A 137 21.80 -0.63 10.38
C VAL A 137 21.44 -1.68 9.37
N VAL A 138 21.97 -2.87 9.54
CA VAL A 138 21.81 -4.00 8.62
C VAL A 138 21.01 -5.10 9.28
N GLY A 139 20.10 -5.71 8.53
CA GLY A 139 19.28 -6.81 9.00
C GLY A 139 18.64 -7.60 7.86
N ARG A 140 17.50 -8.23 8.13
CA ARG A 140 16.81 -9.09 7.16
C ARG A 140 15.29 -8.98 7.25
N GLY A 141 14.64 -9.18 6.08
CA GLY A 141 13.20 -9.34 5.96
C GLY A 141 12.43 -8.04 5.76
N PHE A 142 12.84 -6.98 6.42
CA PHE A 142 12.25 -5.63 6.26
C PHE A 142 13.15 -4.54 6.84
N ALA A 143 12.91 -3.29 6.43
CA ALA A 143 13.40 -2.10 7.13
C ALA A 143 12.24 -1.15 7.42
N ALA A 144 11.99 -0.88 8.70
CA ALA A 144 11.00 0.07 9.19
C ALA A 144 11.70 1.28 9.83
N GLN A 145 11.36 2.49 9.45
CA GLN A 145 11.99 3.71 9.92
C GLN A 145 11.00 4.88 9.99
N GLY A 146 11.36 5.88 10.77
CA GLY A 146 10.60 7.11 10.84
C GLY A 146 11.37 8.25 11.47
N ASN A 147 10.90 9.48 11.24
CA ASN A 147 11.44 10.73 11.78
C ASN A 147 10.30 11.65 12.19
N ILE A 148 10.56 12.57 13.13
CA ILE A 148 9.55 13.44 13.78
C ILE A 148 8.40 12.61 14.37
N LEU A 149 8.68 11.42 14.84
CA LEU A 149 7.66 10.55 15.44
C LEU A 149 7.35 10.98 16.88
N VAL A 150 6.20 10.55 17.38
CA VAL A 150 5.88 10.65 18.81
C VAL A 150 6.94 9.91 19.63
N GLY A 151 7.47 8.80 19.12
CA GLY A 151 8.57 8.06 19.74
C GLY A 151 8.89 6.74 19.04
N LYS A 152 9.83 6.02 19.62
CA LYS A 152 10.24 4.67 19.24
C LYS A 152 9.08 3.67 19.11
N PRO A 153 8.01 3.72 19.95
CA PRO A 153 6.88 2.80 19.84
C PRO A 153 6.22 2.73 18.46
N THR A 154 6.27 3.80 17.65
CA THR A 154 5.77 3.78 16.27
C THR A 154 6.49 2.74 15.41
N VAL A 155 7.83 2.73 15.45
CA VAL A 155 8.64 1.77 14.68
C VAL A 155 8.57 0.37 15.30
N GLU A 156 8.50 0.26 16.63
CA GLU A 156 8.31 -1.03 17.33
C GLU A 156 6.99 -1.70 16.94
N ALA A 157 5.90 -0.92 16.92
CA ALA A 157 4.59 -1.41 16.51
C ALA A 157 4.57 -1.87 15.05
N MET A 158 5.22 -1.11 14.13
CA MET A 158 5.36 -1.53 12.74
C MET A 158 6.11 -2.86 12.63
N ALA A 159 7.27 -2.97 13.27
CA ALA A 159 8.13 -4.16 13.19
C ALA A 159 7.42 -5.40 13.78
N GLY A 160 6.87 -5.29 15.00
CA GLY A 160 6.19 -6.39 15.67
C GLY A 160 4.93 -6.85 14.92
N THR A 161 4.14 -5.90 14.41
CA THR A 161 2.94 -6.23 13.62
C THR A 161 3.30 -6.86 12.29
N PHE A 162 4.32 -6.35 11.58
CA PHE A 162 4.78 -6.96 10.33
C PHE A 162 5.21 -8.42 10.52
N GLN A 163 5.93 -8.72 11.61
CA GLN A 163 6.40 -10.06 11.92
C GLN A 163 5.27 -11.02 12.34
N SER A 164 4.26 -10.55 13.06
CA SER A 164 3.19 -11.37 13.60
C SER A 164 2.00 -11.55 12.65
N THR A 165 1.80 -10.63 11.71
CA THR A 165 0.68 -10.68 10.76
C THR A 165 0.91 -11.79 9.73
N LYS A 166 -0.13 -12.61 9.51
CA LYS A 166 -0.18 -13.63 8.46
C LYS A 166 -0.88 -13.07 7.23
N GLY A 167 -0.60 -13.64 6.07
CA GLY A 167 -1.21 -13.22 4.80
C GLY A 167 -0.16 -12.79 3.77
N SER A 168 -0.62 -12.11 2.73
CA SER A 168 0.23 -11.57 1.66
C SER A 168 1.19 -10.49 2.18
N LEU A 169 2.21 -10.14 1.39
CA LEU A 169 3.09 -9.01 1.72
C LEU A 169 2.28 -7.73 1.95
N ALA A 170 1.28 -7.49 1.11
CA ALA A 170 0.41 -6.31 1.22
C ALA A 170 -0.38 -6.29 2.53
N ASP A 171 -0.99 -7.42 2.95
CA ASP A 171 -1.70 -7.52 4.24
C ASP A 171 -0.76 -7.15 5.40
N ARG A 172 0.46 -7.65 5.38
CA ARG A 172 1.48 -7.40 6.40
C ARG A 172 1.95 -5.94 6.41
N LEU A 173 2.15 -5.34 5.23
CA LEU A 173 2.56 -3.93 5.09
C LEU A 173 1.46 -2.98 5.57
N VAL A 174 0.21 -3.21 5.18
CA VAL A 174 -0.94 -2.39 5.62
C VAL A 174 -1.13 -2.51 7.14
N ALA A 175 -1.12 -3.73 7.68
CA ALA A 175 -1.23 -3.93 9.11
C ALA A 175 -0.12 -3.19 9.88
N ALA A 176 1.12 -3.29 9.41
CA ALA A 176 2.28 -2.64 10.02
C ALA A 176 2.16 -1.11 10.03
N ILE A 177 1.84 -0.50 8.87
CA ILE A 177 1.77 0.97 8.80
C ILE A 177 0.61 1.52 9.64
N VAL A 178 -0.53 0.82 9.68
CA VAL A 178 -1.69 1.15 10.52
C VAL A 178 -1.32 1.03 12.01
N ALA A 179 -0.58 -0.01 12.41
CA ALA A 179 -0.12 -0.17 13.78
C ALA A 179 0.84 0.95 14.20
N GLY A 180 1.74 1.37 13.30
CA GLY A 180 2.61 2.52 13.53
C GLY A 180 1.84 3.81 13.80
N GLY A 181 0.81 4.09 13.01
CA GLY A 181 -0.08 5.25 13.22
C GLY A 181 -0.80 5.19 14.57
N LYS A 182 -1.35 4.02 14.94
CA LYS A 182 -2.02 3.80 16.24
C LYS A 182 -1.07 3.95 17.43
N ALA A 183 0.21 3.67 17.27
CA ALA A 183 1.24 3.83 18.30
C ALA A 183 1.76 5.28 18.44
N GLY A 184 1.15 6.23 17.73
CA GLY A 184 1.43 7.65 17.81
C GLY A 184 1.85 8.29 16.50
N GLY A 185 2.49 7.55 15.60
CA GLY A 185 2.83 8.01 14.25
C GLY A 185 3.64 9.30 14.19
N ASP A 186 3.35 10.09 13.17
CA ASP A 186 3.89 11.44 12.97
C ASP A 186 3.37 12.42 14.03
N ARG A 187 4.28 13.07 14.77
CA ARG A 187 3.93 14.00 15.86
C ARG A 187 3.10 15.20 15.40
N ARG A 188 3.15 15.54 14.12
CA ARG A 188 2.38 16.66 13.54
C ARG A 188 0.98 16.22 13.06
N GLY A 189 0.67 14.92 13.10
CA GLY A 189 -0.57 14.34 12.63
C GLY A 189 -0.43 13.62 11.28
N GLU A 190 -1.53 13.43 10.59
CA GLU A 190 -1.63 12.63 9.37
C GLU A 190 -2.05 13.50 8.18
N GLN A 191 -1.68 13.11 6.93
CA GLN A 191 -2.14 13.79 5.73
C GLN A 191 -2.21 12.87 4.50
N SER A 192 -1.17 12.07 4.23
CA SER A 192 -1.14 11.17 3.08
C SER A 192 -0.59 9.80 3.46
N ALA A 193 -0.90 8.80 2.64
CA ALA A 193 -0.36 7.45 2.78
C ALA A 193 -0.23 6.78 1.41
N ALA A 194 0.64 5.77 1.29
CA ALA A 194 0.75 4.99 0.08
C ALA A 194 1.14 3.54 0.37
N LEU A 195 0.69 2.64 -0.49
CA LEU A 195 1.10 1.25 -0.56
C LEU A 195 1.53 0.94 -2.00
N VAL A 196 2.75 0.46 -2.16
CA VAL A 196 3.28 -0.02 -3.45
C VAL A 196 3.74 -1.45 -3.26
N VAL A 197 3.24 -2.37 -4.08
CA VAL A 197 3.76 -3.75 -4.16
C VAL A 197 3.98 -4.11 -5.62
N LYS A 198 5.16 -4.59 -5.91
CA LYS A 198 5.54 -5.10 -7.23
C LYS A 198 5.65 -6.62 -7.17
N ARG A 199 5.11 -7.25 -8.20
CA ARG A 199 5.15 -8.71 -8.45
C ARG A 199 5.43 -8.95 -9.92
N LYS A 200 6.27 -9.93 -10.23
CA LYS A 200 6.53 -10.26 -11.62
C LYS A 200 5.26 -10.66 -12.35
N GLY A 201 4.91 -9.93 -13.43
CA GLY A 201 3.65 -10.13 -14.16
C GLY A 201 2.41 -9.92 -13.27
N GLY A 202 2.46 -9.05 -12.25
CA GLY A 202 1.39 -8.88 -11.26
C GLY A 202 0.29 -7.91 -11.66
N SER A 203 0.38 -7.22 -12.80
CA SER A 203 -0.68 -6.32 -13.27
C SER A 203 -1.97 -7.08 -13.61
N TYR A 204 -3.06 -6.34 -13.78
CA TYR A 204 -4.38 -6.87 -14.10
C TYR A 204 -4.38 -7.83 -15.30
N ASP A 205 -3.62 -7.51 -16.33
CA ASP A 205 -3.47 -8.30 -17.56
C ASP A 205 -2.21 -9.17 -17.61
N GLY A 206 -1.36 -9.12 -16.58
CA GLY A 206 -0.11 -9.86 -16.48
C GLY A 206 1.05 -9.30 -17.31
N THR A 207 0.88 -8.14 -17.96
CA THR A 207 1.89 -7.58 -18.88
C THR A 207 2.96 -6.73 -18.18
N THR A 208 2.65 -6.18 -17.01
CA THR A 208 3.58 -5.40 -16.20
C THR A 208 3.69 -5.96 -14.77
N ASP A 209 4.61 -5.39 -13.99
CA ASP A 209 4.89 -5.82 -12.62
C ASP A 209 4.11 -5.00 -11.56
N ASP A 210 3.19 -4.14 -11.98
CA ASP A 210 2.39 -3.27 -11.12
C ASP A 210 1.26 -4.06 -10.44
N TYR A 211 1.56 -4.66 -9.29
CA TYR A 211 0.60 -5.49 -8.57
C TYR A 211 -0.36 -4.68 -7.70
N ILE A 212 0.18 -3.76 -6.90
CA ILE A 212 -0.61 -2.84 -6.08
C ILE A 212 0.06 -1.47 -6.08
N ASP A 213 -0.69 -0.42 -6.41
CA ASP A 213 -0.26 0.97 -6.32
C ASP A 213 -1.42 1.82 -5.82
N ILE A 214 -1.45 2.08 -4.52
CA ILE A 214 -2.50 2.84 -3.85
C ILE A 214 -1.90 4.10 -3.26
N SER A 215 -2.51 5.25 -3.58
CA SER A 215 -2.13 6.55 -3.05
C SER A 215 -3.31 7.26 -2.42
N VAL A 216 -3.17 7.67 -1.16
CA VAL A 216 -4.04 8.61 -0.47
C VAL A 216 -3.34 9.96 -0.50
N TYR A 217 -3.77 10.85 -1.39
CA TYR A 217 -3.10 12.12 -1.69
C TYR A 217 -3.16 13.09 -0.51
N ASP A 218 -4.36 13.33 0.01
CA ASP A 218 -4.66 14.26 1.11
C ASP A 218 -5.94 13.81 1.80
N HIS A 219 -5.86 13.43 3.07
CA HIS A 219 -6.99 12.92 3.84
C HIS A 219 -6.76 13.13 5.34
N ALA A 220 -7.83 13.41 6.09
CA ALA A 220 -7.74 13.62 7.54
C ALA A 220 -7.34 12.34 8.30
N THR A 221 -7.66 11.17 7.77
CA THR A 221 -7.31 9.85 8.32
C THR A 221 -6.76 8.94 7.23
N PRO A 222 -5.56 9.22 6.69
CA PRO A 222 -5.05 8.58 5.47
C PRO A 222 -4.79 7.09 5.63
N LEU A 223 -4.45 6.63 6.84
CA LEU A 223 -4.24 5.20 7.09
C LEU A 223 -5.54 4.40 7.08
N LYS A 224 -6.64 5.00 7.58
CA LYS A 224 -7.98 4.39 7.48
C LYS A 224 -8.44 4.32 6.03
N GLU A 225 -8.18 5.38 5.27
CA GLU A 225 -8.51 5.43 3.85
C GLU A 225 -7.64 4.46 3.03
N LEU A 226 -6.34 4.35 3.34
CA LEU A 226 -5.45 3.39 2.71
C LEU A 226 -5.94 1.94 2.91
N ASP A 227 -6.33 1.59 4.13
CA ASP A 227 -6.89 0.26 4.43
C ASP A 227 -8.19 0.04 3.66
N ARG A 228 -9.12 1.00 3.64
CA ARG A 228 -10.36 0.93 2.86
C ARG A 228 -10.09 0.71 1.37
N LEU A 229 -9.18 1.47 0.77
CA LEU A 229 -8.79 1.33 -0.63
C LEU A 229 -8.11 -0.02 -0.90
N TYR A 230 -7.32 -0.51 0.03
CA TYR A 230 -6.71 -1.84 -0.08
C TYR A 230 -7.76 -2.97 -0.03
N GLN A 231 -8.76 -2.89 0.86
CA GLN A 231 -9.86 -3.87 0.86
C GLN A 231 -10.66 -3.82 -0.45
N LEU A 232 -10.90 -2.61 -0.98
CA LEU A 232 -11.54 -2.42 -2.28
C LEU A 232 -10.69 -3.02 -3.42
N HIS A 233 -9.37 -2.80 -3.40
CA HIS A 233 -8.45 -3.42 -4.36
C HIS A 233 -8.53 -4.95 -4.30
N LYS A 234 -8.56 -5.55 -3.11
CA LYS A 234 -8.71 -7.01 -2.94
C LYS A 234 -10.01 -7.52 -3.55
N LEU A 235 -11.12 -6.80 -3.35
CA LEU A 235 -12.43 -7.18 -3.89
C LEU A 235 -12.41 -7.29 -5.42
N PHE A 236 -11.79 -6.34 -6.11
CA PHE A 236 -11.84 -6.25 -7.56
C PHE A 236 -10.67 -6.91 -8.30
N PHE A 237 -9.51 -7.11 -7.65
CA PHE A 237 -8.30 -7.57 -8.31
C PHE A 237 -7.78 -8.93 -7.81
N PHE A 238 -8.28 -9.42 -6.66
CA PHE A 238 -7.84 -10.70 -6.13
C PHE A 238 -8.88 -11.79 -6.42
N ARG A 239 -8.39 -12.99 -6.71
CA ARG A 239 -9.25 -14.16 -6.87
C ARG A 239 -9.81 -14.61 -5.53
N SER A 240 -10.97 -15.26 -5.58
CA SER A 240 -11.61 -15.86 -4.42
C SER A 240 -10.74 -16.93 -3.78
N GLU A 241 -10.68 -16.94 -2.45
CA GLU A 241 -10.13 -18.07 -1.71
C GLU A 241 -11.24 -19.10 -1.47
N GLU A 242 -10.92 -20.40 -1.55
CA GLU A 242 -11.91 -21.48 -1.36
C GLU A 242 -12.69 -21.38 -0.04
N LYS A 243 -12.03 -20.92 1.04
CA LYS A 243 -12.69 -20.72 2.35
C LYS A 243 -13.76 -19.63 2.37
N ASN A 244 -13.75 -18.73 1.37
CA ASN A 244 -14.68 -17.60 1.25
C ASN A 244 -15.80 -17.86 0.27
N LEU A 245 -15.85 -19.06 -0.35
CA LEU A 245 -16.89 -19.42 -1.31
C LEU A 245 -18.13 -19.93 -0.59
N LEU A 246 -19.28 -19.42 -1.01
CA LEU A 246 -20.61 -19.86 -0.58
C LEU A 246 -21.28 -20.61 -1.74
N VAL A 247 -21.93 -21.74 -1.44
CA VAL A 247 -22.83 -22.38 -2.39
C VAL A 247 -24.07 -21.49 -2.58
N ILE A 248 -24.45 -21.26 -3.83
CA ILE A 248 -25.63 -20.49 -4.19
C ILE A 248 -26.86 -21.38 -3.94
N ASP A 249 -27.32 -21.39 -2.69
CA ASP A 249 -28.53 -22.09 -2.29
C ASP A 249 -29.79 -21.41 -2.85
N LYS A 250 -30.97 -21.98 -2.55
CA LYS A 250 -32.24 -21.45 -3.01
C LYS A 250 -32.48 -20.00 -2.57
N ALA A 251 -32.06 -19.61 -1.36
CA ALA A 251 -32.28 -18.27 -0.83
C ALA A 251 -31.39 -17.25 -1.54
N ILE A 252 -30.08 -17.53 -1.65
CA ILE A 252 -29.12 -16.70 -2.36
C ILE A 252 -29.49 -16.59 -3.84
N CYS A 253 -29.89 -17.70 -4.46
CA CYS A 253 -30.31 -17.70 -5.87
C CYS A 253 -31.55 -16.82 -6.09
N THR A 254 -32.58 -16.92 -5.23
CA THR A 254 -33.79 -16.08 -5.30
C THR A 254 -33.42 -14.60 -5.18
N GLU A 255 -32.55 -14.25 -4.24
CA GLU A 255 -32.09 -12.89 -4.02
C GLU A 255 -31.35 -12.34 -5.25
N LEU A 256 -30.37 -13.08 -5.78
CA LEU A 256 -29.60 -12.69 -6.97
C LEU A 256 -30.53 -12.55 -8.21
N GLN A 257 -31.44 -13.51 -8.44
CA GLN A 257 -32.42 -13.41 -9.52
C GLN A 257 -33.28 -12.15 -9.41
N SER A 258 -33.72 -11.79 -8.18
CA SER A 258 -34.49 -10.57 -7.92
C SER A 258 -33.69 -9.30 -8.21
N ILE A 259 -32.43 -9.23 -7.76
CA ILE A 259 -31.53 -8.08 -8.01
C ILE A 259 -31.26 -7.91 -9.50
N MET A 260 -30.92 -8.98 -10.21
CA MET A 260 -30.60 -8.99 -11.63
C MET A 260 -31.82 -8.71 -12.53
N SER A 261 -33.05 -8.96 -12.05
CA SER A 261 -34.31 -8.64 -12.75
C SER A 261 -34.77 -7.20 -12.57
N ASP A 262 -34.21 -6.45 -11.59
CA ASP A 262 -34.63 -5.09 -11.30
C ASP A 262 -34.04 -4.10 -12.30
N LYS A 263 -34.74 -3.85 -13.40
CA LYS A 263 -34.36 -2.90 -14.44
C LYS A 263 -34.03 -1.50 -13.90
N ALA A 264 -34.70 -1.08 -12.85
CA ALA A 264 -34.49 0.25 -12.30
C ALA A 264 -33.18 0.37 -11.53
N TYR A 265 -32.57 -0.75 -11.11
CA TYR A 265 -31.34 -0.75 -10.33
C TYR A 265 -30.12 -0.30 -11.15
N LYS A 266 -29.87 -0.88 -12.31
CA LYS A 266 -28.70 -0.53 -13.14
C LYS A 266 -29.07 -0.05 -14.54
N GLY A 267 -30.36 0.19 -14.80
CA GLY A 267 -30.83 0.56 -16.11
C GLY A 267 -30.88 -0.61 -17.11
N ASN A 268 -30.51 -1.83 -16.68
CA ASN A 268 -30.44 -3.02 -17.48
C ASN A 268 -31.06 -4.23 -16.77
N VAL A 269 -31.62 -5.17 -17.52
CA VAL A 269 -32.15 -6.45 -17.00
C VAL A 269 -31.16 -7.54 -17.37
N PHE A 270 -30.46 -8.07 -16.38
CA PHE A 270 -29.50 -9.18 -16.56
C PHE A 270 -30.20 -10.54 -16.52
N TYR A 271 -31.32 -10.66 -15.79
CA TYR A 271 -32.07 -11.88 -15.68
C TYR A 271 -33.57 -11.64 -15.98
N SER A 272 -34.10 -12.36 -16.97
CA SER A 272 -35.51 -12.27 -17.40
C SER A 272 -36.32 -13.52 -17.08
N GLY A 273 -35.72 -14.52 -16.42
CA GLY A 273 -36.40 -15.75 -16.01
C GLY A 273 -37.25 -15.59 -14.74
N PRO A 274 -37.94 -16.65 -14.32
CA PRO A 274 -38.74 -16.63 -13.09
C PRO A 274 -37.86 -16.58 -11.85
N VAL A 275 -38.18 -15.69 -10.91
CA VAL A 275 -37.50 -15.59 -9.59
C VAL A 275 -38.01 -16.74 -8.70
N ASN A 276 -37.35 -17.88 -8.75
CA ASN A 276 -37.79 -19.12 -8.10
C ASN A 276 -36.71 -19.87 -7.30
N GLY A 277 -35.49 -19.31 -7.26
CA GLY A 277 -34.34 -19.87 -6.54
C GLY A 277 -33.76 -21.13 -7.18
N ARG A 278 -34.05 -21.41 -8.45
CA ARG A 278 -33.40 -22.51 -9.19
C ARG A 278 -32.14 -21.98 -9.89
N PHE A 279 -31.00 -22.42 -9.42
CA PHE A 279 -29.72 -22.12 -10.08
C PHE A 279 -29.55 -23.06 -11.29
N ASN A 280 -29.50 -22.49 -12.47
CA ASN A 280 -29.34 -23.20 -13.72
C ASN A 280 -28.43 -22.43 -14.69
N ALA A 281 -28.19 -22.99 -15.88
CA ALA A 281 -27.29 -22.36 -16.87
C ALA A 281 -27.69 -20.92 -17.24
N ALA A 282 -28.99 -20.62 -17.30
CA ALA A 282 -29.48 -19.28 -17.61
C ALA A 282 -29.18 -18.30 -16.43
N THR A 283 -29.39 -18.75 -15.20
CA THR A 283 -29.06 -17.97 -14.01
C THR A 283 -27.56 -17.75 -13.90
N LEU A 284 -26.72 -18.77 -14.14
CA LEU A 284 -25.27 -18.66 -14.14
C LEU A 284 -24.78 -17.64 -15.17
N LYS A 285 -25.29 -17.74 -16.41
CA LYS A 285 -24.93 -16.79 -17.47
C LYS A 285 -25.28 -15.35 -17.05
N SER A 286 -26.49 -15.14 -16.55
CA SER A 286 -26.95 -13.82 -16.09
C SER A 286 -26.11 -13.29 -14.94
N LEU A 287 -25.71 -14.15 -13.99
CA LEU A 287 -24.83 -13.77 -12.88
C LEU A 287 -23.44 -13.36 -13.39
N ASN A 288 -22.87 -14.11 -14.33
CA ASN A 288 -21.58 -13.77 -14.92
C ASN A 288 -21.62 -12.45 -15.72
N ASP A 289 -22.69 -12.24 -16.50
CA ASP A 289 -22.91 -10.98 -17.23
C ASP A 289 -23.06 -9.78 -16.24
N PHE A 290 -23.79 -9.98 -15.14
CA PHE A 290 -23.94 -8.98 -14.10
C PHE A 290 -22.63 -8.71 -13.34
N MET A 291 -21.89 -9.76 -13.00
CA MET A 291 -20.59 -9.63 -12.33
C MET A 291 -19.57 -8.90 -13.21
N GLY A 292 -19.53 -9.19 -14.52
CA GLY A 292 -18.69 -8.45 -15.47
C GLY A 292 -19.09 -6.98 -15.59
N TRP A 293 -20.39 -6.67 -15.60
CA TRP A 293 -20.88 -5.29 -15.58
C TRP A 293 -20.45 -4.50 -14.33
N GLU A 294 -20.41 -5.19 -13.18
CA GLU A 294 -19.98 -4.62 -11.89
C GLU A 294 -18.46 -4.69 -11.65
N ASN A 295 -17.66 -5.11 -12.64
CA ASN A 295 -16.20 -5.26 -12.59
C ASN A 295 -15.69 -6.32 -11.61
N TYR A 296 -16.45 -7.37 -11.34
CA TYR A 296 -15.98 -8.52 -10.55
C TYR A 296 -15.33 -9.60 -11.45
N ASP A 297 -14.69 -9.22 -12.55
CA ASP A 297 -14.19 -10.14 -13.58
C ASP A 297 -13.35 -11.27 -13.03
N VAL A 298 -12.41 -10.96 -12.12
CA VAL A 298 -11.50 -11.95 -11.52
C VAL A 298 -12.19 -12.92 -10.55
N ARG A 299 -13.45 -12.64 -10.18
CA ARG A 299 -14.30 -13.43 -9.27
C ARG A 299 -15.36 -14.24 -10.02
N ILE A 300 -15.48 -14.09 -11.35
CA ILE A 300 -16.43 -14.85 -12.20
C ILE A 300 -16.09 -16.34 -12.14
N ARG A 301 -17.13 -17.18 -11.99
CA ARG A 301 -17.02 -18.62 -11.84
C ARG A 301 -17.99 -19.35 -12.79
N ASN A 302 -17.70 -20.63 -13.05
CA ASN A 302 -18.55 -21.50 -13.89
C ASN A 302 -19.17 -22.65 -13.08
N ASP A 303 -19.30 -22.45 -11.75
CA ASP A 303 -19.93 -23.39 -10.82
C ASP A 303 -21.10 -22.74 -10.07
N ASP A 304 -21.66 -23.43 -9.10
CA ASP A 304 -22.76 -22.99 -8.25
C ASP A 304 -22.31 -22.24 -7.00
N LYS A 305 -21.14 -21.60 -7.04
CA LYS A 305 -20.59 -20.84 -5.90
C LYS A 305 -20.44 -19.36 -6.22
N ILE A 306 -20.49 -18.55 -5.17
CA ILE A 306 -20.19 -17.11 -5.19
C ILE A 306 -19.25 -16.76 -4.05
N ASP A 307 -18.36 -15.81 -4.29
CA ASP A 307 -17.52 -15.26 -3.24
C ASP A 307 -18.36 -14.47 -2.25
N LYS A 308 -18.13 -14.73 -0.95
CA LYS A 308 -18.86 -14.06 0.14
C LYS A 308 -18.74 -12.55 0.09
N GLU A 309 -17.52 -12.03 -0.19
CA GLU A 309 -17.26 -10.59 -0.22
C GLU A 309 -17.99 -9.93 -1.39
N VAL A 310 -18.02 -10.59 -2.56
CA VAL A 310 -18.78 -10.12 -3.73
C VAL A 310 -20.29 -10.10 -3.43
N LEU A 311 -20.83 -11.17 -2.83
CA LEU A 311 -22.24 -11.24 -2.46
C LEU A 311 -22.62 -10.14 -1.46
N GLU A 312 -21.78 -9.89 -0.47
CA GLU A 312 -21.98 -8.83 0.53
C GLU A 312 -21.93 -7.44 -0.11
N ASP A 313 -21.03 -7.20 -1.07
CA ASP A 313 -20.94 -5.93 -1.77
C ASP A 313 -22.13 -5.71 -2.71
N ILE A 314 -22.56 -6.71 -3.46
CA ILE A 314 -23.81 -6.67 -4.26
C ILE A 314 -25.01 -6.30 -3.38
N ARG A 315 -25.14 -6.93 -2.23
CA ARG A 315 -26.22 -6.64 -1.26
C ARG A 315 -26.16 -5.22 -0.72
N ALA A 316 -24.97 -4.75 -0.39
CA ALA A 316 -24.75 -3.40 0.14
C ALA A 316 -25.11 -2.34 -0.91
N ASN A 317 -24.64 -2.50 -2.14
CA ASN A 317 -24.92 -1.61 -3.25
C ASN A 317 -26.41 -1.56 -3.61
N TYR A 318 -27.09 -2.72 -3.63
CA TYR A 318 -28.52 -2.78 -3.90
C TYR A 318 -29.36 -2.14 -2.77
N ARG A 319 -29.01 -2.36 -1.50
CA ARG A 319 -29.67 -1.70 -0.36
C ARG A 319 -29.49 -0.20 -0.38
N ALA A 320 -28.26 0.29 -0.64
CA ALA A 320 -27.96 1.71 -0.71
C ALA A 320 -28.78 2.40 -1.82
N TRP A 321 -28.86 1.76 -2.99
CA TRP A 321 -29.67 2.26 -4.09
C TRP A 321 -31.18 2.32 -3.75
N LYS A 322 -31.75 1.29 -3.10
CA LYS A 322 -33.15 1.33 -2.64
C LYS A 322 -33.40 2.38 -1.58
N GLY A 323 -32.45 2.59 -0.66
CA GLY A 323 -32.55 3.61 0.39
C GLY A 323 -32.49 5.05 -0.13
N GLY A 324 -31.79 5.29 -1.25
CA GLY A 324 -31.70 6.61 -1.90
C GLY A 324 -32.90 7.01 -2.75
N LYS A 325 -33.89 6.11 -2.91
CA LYS A 325 -35.14 6.36 -3.66
C LYS A 325 -36.28 6.93 -2.81
N LYS A 326 -36.01 7.39 -1.57
CA LYS A 326 -37.03 8.03 -0.72
C LYS A 326 -37.12 9.52 -0.97
#